data_68f8364c502131fdccb067e465e29702
#
_entry.id   68f8364c502131fdccb067e465e29702
#
_cell.length_a   1.000
_cell.length_b   1.000
_cell.length_c   1.000
_cell.angle_alpha   90.00
_cell.angle_beta   90.00
_cell.angle_gamma   90.00
#
_symmetry.space_group_name_H-M   'P 1'
#
loop_
_entity.id
_entity.type
_entity.pdbx_description
1 polymer ?
#
loop_
_entity_poly.entity_id
_entity_poly.type
_entity_poly.pdbx_seq_one_letter_code
_entity_poly.pdbx_strand_id
1 'polypeptide(L)'
;MGVIVIKDDKTMNAFALPGGKIAVYTGIFPVARTEAGLAAVLGHEVVHALARHGAERMSQGQLTNAALQVAGAAAGAAGGGGMMSQAAMAALGAGAQVGVLLPFSRKHESEADYIGILLAADAGYDPRESVSLWERMAQLSGGGGPSEFMSTHPSNETRIDQLKQWMPEAMGIFQSKQAAQALALPTLR
;
A
#
# COMPACT_ATOMS: atom_id res chain seq x y z
N MET A 1 9.31 10.87 -10.24
CA MET A 1 9.06 9.48 -9.80
C MET A 1 9.69 8.51 -10.77
N GLY A 2 10.13 7.32 -10.31
CA GLY A 2 10.67 6.27 -11.18
C GLY A 2 10.09 4.92 -10.77
N VAL A 3 9.68 4.12 -11.76
CA VAL A 3 9.18 2.76 -11.55
C VAL A 3 10.21 1.77 -12.04
N ILE A 4 10.49 0.74 -11.25
CA ILE A 4 11.30 -0.41 -11.65
C ILE A 4 10.45 -1.67 -11.60
N VAL A 5 10.64 -2.56 -12.55
CA VAL A 5 10.02 -3.88 -12.56
C VAL A 5 11.06 -4.90 -12.14
N ILE A 6 10.74 -5.67 -11.11
CA ILE A 6 11.58 -6.75 -10.59
C ILE A 6 11.01 -8.05 -11.12
N LYS A 7 11.82 -8.79 -11.88
CA LYS A 7 11.41 -10.10 -12.37
C LYS A 7 11.48 -11.13 -11.24
N ASP A 8 10.35 -11.34 -10.59
CA ASP A 8 10.11 -12.41 -9.64
C ASP A 8 8.62 -12.77 -9.67
N ASP A 9 8.30 -13.82 -10.38
CA ASP A 9 6.93 -14.26 -10.63
C ASP A 9 6.28 -14.91 -9.39
N LYS A 10 7.08 -15.19 -8.34
CA LYS A 10 6.60 -15.80 -7.10
C LYS A 10 6.18 -14.75 -6.07
N THR A 11 6.77 -13.57 -6.15
CA THR A 11 6.48 -12.47 -5.22
C THR A 11 5.37 -11.59 -5.79
N MET A 12 4.17 -11.70 -5.21
CA MET A 12 3.05 -10.81 -5.54
C MET A 12 3.15 -9.57 -4.65
N ASN A 13 3.90 -8.56 -5.12
CA ASN A 13 4.13 -7.32 -4.37
C ASN A 13 4.37 -6.12 -5.29
N ALA A 14 4.06 -4.94 -4.75
CA ALA A 14 4.51 -3.63 -5.22
C ALA A 14 4.69 -2.74 -3.99
N PHE A 15 5.61 -1.79 -4.03
CA PHE A 15 5.81 -0.87 -2.92
C PHE A 15 6.45 0.43 -3.38
N ALA A 16 6.14 1.49 -2.64
CA ALA A 16 6.77 2.80 -2.80
C ALA A 16 7.84 3.02 -1.73
N LEU A 17 8.97 3.55 -2.17
CA LEU A 17 10.05 3.98 -1.30
C LEU A 17 10.02 5.50 -1.08
N PRO A 18 10.53 5.99 0.06
CA PRO A 18 10.78 7.41 0.26
C PRO A 18 11.61 7.98 -0.91
N GLY A 19 11.19 9.16 -1.41
CA GLY A 19 11.82 9.77 -2.59
C GLY A 19 11.17 9.41 -3.92
N GLY A 20 10.03 8.69 -3.91
CA GLY A 20 9.19 8.46 -5.09
C GLY A 20 9.71 7.40 -6.07
N LYS A 21 10.48 6.44 -5.57
CA LYS A 21 10.81 5.22 -6.31
C LYS A 21 9.75 4.17 -6.02
N ILE A 22 9.24 3.52 -7.06
CA ILE A 22 8.25 2.44 -6.96
C ILE A 22 8.86 1.17 -7.53
N ALA A 23 8.73 0.07 -6.81
CA ALA A 23 9.10 -1.25 -7.29
C ALA A 23 7.84 -2.10 -7.50
N VAL A 24 7.80 -2.83 -8.60
CA VAL A 24 6.70 -3.73 -8.96
C VAL A 24 7.28 -5.10 -9.28
N TYR A 25 6.86 -6.13 -8.59
CA TYR A 25 7.24 -7.50 -8.90
C TYR A 25 6.34 -8.10 -9.98
N THR A 26 6.91 -8.89 -10.87
CA THR A 26 6.15 -9.53 -11.96
C THR A 26 5.04 -10.46 -11.45
N GLY A 27 5.18 -11.01 -10.23
CA GLY A 27 4.15 -11.83 -9.60
C GLY A 27 2.81 -11.13 -9.34
N ILE A 28 2.74 -9.77 -9.42
CA ILE A 28 1.47 -9.04 -9.29
C ILE A 28 0.67 -9.01 -10.60
N PHE A 29 1.33 -9.22 -11.76
CA PHE A 29 0.68 -9.10 -13.08
C PHE A 29 -0.49 -10.07 -13.30
N PRO A 30 -0.44 -11.34 -12.86
CA PRO A 30 -1.58 -12.25 -12.97
C PRO A 30 -2.83 -11.77 -12.22
N VAL A 31 -2.66 -10.93 -11.20
CA VAL A 31 -3.75 -10.34 -10.41
C VAL A 31 -4.21 -9.01 -11.00
N ALA A 32 -3.27 -8.18 -11.42
CA ALA A 32 -3.56 -6.91 -12.11
C ALA A 32 -4.29 -7.15 -13.43
N ARG A 33 -3.87 -8.14 -14.22
CA ARG A 33 -4.44 -8.62 -15.50
C ARG A 33 -4.44 -7.62 -16.64
N THR A 34 -4.72 -6.35 -16.37
CA THR A 34 -4.88 -5.29 -17.36
C THR A 34 -3.98 -4.10 -17.02
N GLU A 35 -3.77 -3.22 -18.01
CA GLU A 35 -3.08 -1.94 -17.76
C GLU A 35 -3.82 -1.10 -16.72
N ALA A 36 -5.16 -1.09 -16.75
CA ALA A 36 -5.97 -0.38 -15.77
C ALA A 36 -5.85 -1.00 -14.36
N GLY A 37 -5.78 -2.33 -14.26
CA GLY A 37 -5.51 -3.01 -12.99
C GLY A 37 -4.11 -2.70 -12.44
N LEU A 38 -3.10 -2.63 -13.31
CA LEU A 38 -1.76 -2.21 -12.91
C LEU A 38 -1.73 -0.72 -12.53
N ALA A 39 -2.47 0.12 -13.25
CA ALA A 39 -2.62 1.53 -12.92
C ALA A 39 -3.29 1.74 -11.55
N ALA A 40 -4.24 0.89 -11.16
CA ALA A 40 -4.83 0.91 -9.82
C ALA A 40 -3.78 0.61 -8.74
N VAL A 41 -2.92 -0.41 -8.94
CA VAL A 41 -1.78 -0.69 -8.04
C VAL A 41 -0.83 0.50 -7.97
N LEU A 42 -0.40 1.00 -9.11
CA LEU A 42 0.57 2.11 -9.18
C LEU A 42 0.00 3.40 -8.59
N GLY A 43 -1.27 3.71 -8.83
CA GLY A 43 -1.96 4.86 -8.25
C GLY A 43 -1.94 4.80 -6.72
N HIS A 44 -2.24 3.65 -6.15
CA HIS A 44 -2.18 3.39 -4.71
C HIS A 44 -0.75 3.62 -4.16
N GLU A 45 0.27 3.05 -4.79
CA GLU A 45 1.67 3.22 -4.39
C GLU A 45 2.18 4.66 -4.54
N VAL A 46 1.74 5.36 -5.60
CA VAL A 46 2.06 6.78 -5.80
C VAL A 46 1.56 7.61 -4.62
N VAL A 47 0.35 7.34 -4.13
CA VAL A 47 -0.20 8.07 -2.96
C VAL A 47 0.61 7.77 -1.70
N HIS A 48 1.00 6.51 -1.46
CA HIS A 48 1.87 6.19 -0.33
C HIS A 48 3.18 6.98 -0.35
N ALA A 49 3.76 7.19 -1.53
CA ALA A 49 4.96 8.00 -1.70
C ALA A 49 4.70 9.51 -1.49
N LEU A 50 3.62 10.05 -2.09
CA LEU A 50 3.27 11.47 -2.03
C LEU A 50 2.85 11.91 -0.63
N ALA A 51 1.99 11.13 0.02
CA ALA A 51 1.52 11.37 1.38
C ALA A 51 2.56 11.01 2.46
N ARG A 52 3.71 10.45 2.05
CA ARG A 52 4.81 10.05 2.95
C ARG A 52 4.40 9.01 4.00
N HIS A 53 3.44 8.18 3.70
CA HIS A 53 2.95 7.13 4.62
C HIS A 53 4.07 6.21 5.11
N GLY A 54 5.04 5.89 4.26
CA GLY A 54 6.22 5.13 4.64
C GLY A 54 7.08 5.83 5.70
N ALA A 55 7.30 7.14 5.57
CA ALA A 55 8.06 7.92 6.55
C ALA A 55 7.31 8.04 7.88
N GLU A 56 6.00 8.25 7.85
CA GLU A 56 5.16 8.28 9.04
C GLU A 56 5.20 6.94 9.78
N ARG A 57 5.05 5.83 9.06
CA ARG A 57 5.15 4.48 9.60
C ARG A 57 6.50 4.23 10.28
N MET A 58 7.61 4.64 9.64
CA MET A 58 8.95 4.53 10.22
C MET A 58 9.08 5.36 11.52
N SER A 59 8.57 6.58 11.52
CA SER A 59 8.59 7.45 12.71
C SER A 59 7.77 6.87 13.86
N GLN A 60 6.58 6.34 13.57
CA GLN A 60 5.75 5.66 14.56
C GLN A 60 6.45 4.42 15.14
N GLY A 61 7.12 3.62 14.29
CA GLY A 61 7.92 2.48 14.73
C GLY A 61 9.08 2.88 15.64
N GLN A 62 9.80 3.95 15.31
CA GLN A 62 10.88 4.49 16.15
C GLN A 62 10.37 4.98 17.50
N LEU A 63 9.24 5.70 17.52
CA LEU A 63 8.62 6.19 18.75
C LEU A 63 8.17 5.05 19.65
N THR A 64 7.54 4.03 19.08
CA THR A 64 7.12 2.83 19.79
C THR A 64 8.32 2.10 20.39
N ASN A 65 9.39 1.93 19.64
CA ASN A 65 10.63 1.31 20.10
C ASN A 65 11.28 2.11 21.24
N ALA A 66 11.33 3.44 21.12
CA ALA A 66 11.85 4.31 22.16
C ALA A 66 11.01 4.21 23.45
N ALA A 67 9.68 4.19 23.33
CA ALA A 67 8.78 4.02 24.48
C ALA A 67 8.97 2.65 25.18
N LEU A 68 9.14 1.58 24.38
CA LEU A 68 9.44 0.24 24.92
C LEU A 68 10.80 0.18 25.63
N GLN A 69 11.83 0.88 25.11
CA GLN A 69 13.14 0.98 25.76
C GLN A 69 13.05 1.68 27.11
N VAL A 70 12.36 2.78 27.19
CA VAL A 70 12.13 3.52 28.44
C VAL A 70 11.36 2.67 29.44
N ALA A 71 10.29 1.99 29.01
CA ALA A 71 9.51 1.10 29.86
C ALA A 71 10.35 -0.07 30.36
N GLY A 72 11.18 -0.66 29.51
CA GLY A 72 12.10 -1.76 29.87
C GLY A 72 13.17 -1.32 30.88
N ALA A 73 13.76 -0.13 30.69
CA ALA A 73 14.72 0.45 31.62
C ALA A 73 14.09 0.76 32.99
N ALA A 74 12.87 1.31 33.00
CA ALA A 74 12.13 1.57 34.24
C ALA A 74 11.77 0.28 35.01
N ALA A 75 11.36 -0.77 34.29
CA ALA A 75 11.09 -2.09 34.90
C ALA A 75 12.36 -2.74 35.46
N GLY A 76 13.51 -2.60 34.79
CA GLY A 76 14.82 -3.05 35.27
C GLY A 76 15.29 -2.32 36.52
N ALA A 77 15.09 -1.01 36.60
CA ALA A 77 15.43 -0.18 37.74
C ALA A 77 14.53 -0.49 38.98
N ALA A 78 13.31 -0.97 38.76
CA ALA A 78 12.37 -1.37 39.81
C ALA A 78 12.66 -2.76 40.45
N GLY A 79 13.83 -3.37 40.16
CA GLY A 79 14.29 -4.62 40.76
C GLY A 79 13.69 -5.90 40.16
N GLY A 80 13.11 -5.83 39.00
CA GLY A 80 12.63 -6.97 38.20
C GLY A 80 13.81 -7.69 37.53
N GLY A 81 14.44 -8.63 38.26
CA GLY A 81 15.69 -9.26 37.81
C GLY A 81 15.64 -9.98 36.48
N GLY A 82 16.69 -9.85 35.72
CA GLY A 82 17.27 -10.68 34.66
C GLY A 82 16.34 -11.19 33.53
N MET A 83 15.30 -11.89 33.84
CA MET A 83 14.43 -12.56 32.87
C MET A 83 13.41 -11.60 32.22
N MET A 84 12.94 -10.60 32.97
CA MET A 84 12.07 -9.56 32.43
C MET A 84 12.85 -8.58 31.52
N SER A 85 14.14 -8.33 31.83
CA SER A 85 15.00 -7.52 30.97
C SER A 85 15.37 -8.24 29.66
N GLN A 86 15.53 -9.56 29.69
CA GLN A 86 15.74 -10.35 28.46
C GLN A 86 14.47 -10.41 27.61
N ALA A 87 13.29 -10.60 28.20
CA ALA A 87 12.03 -10.56 27.47
C ALA A 87 11.75 -9.17 26.86
N ALA A 88 12.09 -8.10 27.60
CA ALA A 88 12.01 -6.73 27.07
C ALA A 88 13.00 -6.50 25.94
N MET A 89 14.23 -6.97 26.03
CA MET A 89 15.24 -6.87 24.96
C MET A 89 14.88 -7.71 23.73
N ALA A 90 14.28 -8.90 23.92
CA ALA A 90 13.76 -9.71 22.83
C ALA A 90 12.57 -9.04 22.13
N ALA A 91 11.67 -8.42 22.90
CA ALA A 91 10.57 -7.61 22.37
C ALA A 91 11.07 -6.37 21.64
N LEU A 92 12.16 -5.74 22.09
CA LEU A 92 12.83 -4.62 21.43
C LEU A 92 13.49 -5.03 20.10
N GLY A 93 14.17 -6.19 20.08
CA GLY A 93 14.75 -6.76 18.88
C GLY A 93 13.69 -7.13 17.85
N ALA A 94 12.58 -7.71 18.28
CA ALA A 94 11.41 -7.97 17.42
C ALA A 94 10.74 -6.66 16.97
N GLY A 95 10.62 -5.66 17.85
CA GLY A 95 10.05 -4.36 17.55
C GLY A 95 10.82 -3.56 16.51
N ALA A 96 12.16 -3.65 16.49
CA ALA A 96 12.99 -3.00 15.49
C ALA A 96 12.77 -3.60 14.08
N GLN A 97 12.56 -4.92 13.99
CA GLN A 97 12.21 -5.58 12.72
C GLN A 97 10.75 -5.31 12.32
N VAL A 98 9.82 -5.28 13.29
CA VAL A 98 8.39 -5.02 13.07
C VAL A 98 8.16 -3.56 12.63
N GLY A 99 8.97 -2.60 13.06
CA GLY A 99 8.85 -1.19 12.66
C GLY A 99 9.00 -0.95 11.14
N VAL A 100 9.71 -1.85 10.44
CA VAL A 100 9.84 -1.82 8.97
C VAL A 100 8.74 -2.65 8.28
N LEU A 101 8.16 -3.63 8.99
CA LEU A 101 7.21 -4.62 8.48
C LEU A 101 5.76 -4.40 8.94
N LEU A 102 5.50 -3.38 9.80
CA LEU A 102 4.13 -3.08 10.20
C LEU A 102 3.26 -2.75 8.98
N PRO A 103 2.05 -3.30 8.91
CA PRO A 103 1.10 -2.91 7.88
C PRO A 103 0.81 -1.41 7.96
N PHE A 104 0.46 -0.81 6.83
CA PHE A 104 -0.06 0.54 6.82
C PHE A 104 -1.35 0.63 7.65
N SER A 105 -1.61 1.78 8.25
CA SER A 105 -2.84 1.98 9.01
C SER A 105 -4.04 1.95 8.05
N ARG A 106 -5.21 1.57 8.56
CA ARG A 106 -6.46 1.60 7.76
C ARG A 106 -6.74 2.98 7.17
N LYS A 107 -6.32 4.05 7.86
CA LYS A 107 -6.44 5.42 7.37
C LYS A 107 -5.54 5.65 6.16
N HIS A 108 -4.28 5.25 6.22
CA HIS A 108 -3.34 5.35 5.09
C HIS A 108 -3.83 4.56 3.87
N GLU A 109 -4.36 3.35 4.10
CA GLU A 109 -4.90 2.53 3.03
C GLU A 109 -6.13 3.16 2.37
N SER A 110 -7.06 3.69 3.19
CA SER A 110 -8.26 4.37 2.68
C SER A 110 -7.91 5.64 1.90
N GLU A 111 -6.92 6.40 2.35
CA GLU A 111 -6.41 7.58 1.64
C GLU A 111 -5.72 7.19 0.33
N ALA A 112 -4.89 6.13 0.36
CA ALA A 112 -4.21 5.63 -0.82
C ALA A 112 -5.19 5.07 -1.86
N ASP A 113 -6.25 4.40 -1.44
CA ASP A 113 -7.30 3.92 -2.33
C ASP A 113 -8.09 5.06 -2.95
N TYR A 114 -8.55 6.01 -2.13
CA TYR A 114 -9.35 7.14 -2.61
C TYR A 114 -8.61 7.98 -3.64
N ILE A 115 -7.44 8.49 -3.27
CA ILE A 115 -6.67 9.34 -4.16
C ILE A 115 -6.12 8.52 -5.34
N GLY A 116 -5.72 7.27 -5.10
CA GLY A 116 -5.18 6.37 -6.13
C GLY A 116 -6.18 6.09 -7.25
N ILE A 117 -7.46 5.85 -6.93
CA ILE A 117 -8.50 5.63 -7.92
C ILE A 117 -8.77 6.89 -8.76
N LEU A 118 -8.72 8.09 -8.14
CA LEU A 118 -8.86 9.35 -8.86
C LEU A 118 -7.68 9.63 -9.78
N LEU A 119 -6.45 9.34 -9.33
CA LEU A 119 -5.23 9.45 -10.14
C LEU A 119 -5.27 8.50 -11.35
N ALA A 120 -5.67 7.26 -11.17
CA ALA A 120 -5.82 6.30 -12.26
C ALA A 120 -6.86 6.78 -13.28
N ALA A 121 -7.99 7.29 -12.82
CA ALA A 121 -9.04 7.85 -13.66
C ALA A 121 -8.57 9.09 -14.44
N ASP A 122 -7.84 10.01 -13.79
CA ASP A 122 -7.26 11.21 -14.43
C ASP A 122 -6.17 10.84 -15.45
N ALA A 123 -5.47 9.75 -15.24
CA ALA A 123 -4.51 9.20 -16.20
C ALA A 123 -5.19 8.48 -17.40
N GLY A 124 -6.53 8.35 -17.40
CA GLY A 124 -7.29 7.73 -18.49
C GLY A 124 -7.48 6.21 -18.35
N TYR A 125 -7.19 5.64 -17.17
CA TYR A 125 -7.43 4.23 -16.88
C TYR A 125 -8.78 4.02 -16.20
N ASP A 126 -9.46 2.94 -16.56
CA ASP A 126 -10.78 2.61 -16.03
C ASP A 126 -10.72 2.35 -14.51
N PRO A 127 -11.33 3.21 -13.67
CA PRO A 127 -11.23 3.09 -12.22
C PRO A 127 -11.95 1.85 -11.67
N ARG A 128 -12.86 1.22 -12.43
CA ARG A 128 -13.57 0.00 -12.02
C ARG A 128 -12.63 -1.18 -11.81
N GLU A 129 -11.47 -1.16 -12.47
CA GLU A 129 -10.44 -2.19 -12.27
C GLU A 129 -9.86 -2.19 -10.86
N SER A 130 -9.91 -1.09 -10.10
CA SER A 130 -9.50 -1.08 -8.69
C SER A 130 -10.36 -2.01 -7.83
N VAL A 131 -11.68 -2.01 -8.03
CA VAL A 131 -12.59 -2.93 -7.34
C VAL A 131 -12.30 -4.37 -7.72
N SER A 132 -12.23 -4.64 -9.04
CA SER A 132 -11.93 -5.98 -9.57
C SER A 132 -10.59 -6.51 -9.08
N LEU A 133 -9.57 -5.66 -8.96
CA LEU A 133 -8.25 -6.00 -8.42
C LEU A 133 -8.34 -6.48 -6.98
N TRP A 134 -9.02 -5.73 -6.11
CA TRP A 134 -9.18 -6.09 -4.70
C TRP A 134 -10.04 -7.34 -4.49
N GLU A 135 -11.07 -7.53 -5.31
CA GLU A 135 -11.88 -8.77 -5.30
C GLU A 135 -11.02 -9.98 -5.69
N ARG A 136 -10.15 -9.87 -6.71
CA ARG A 136 -9.21 -10.94 -7.09
C ARG A 136 -8.18 -11.21 -5.99
N MET A 137 -7.64 -10.17 -5.36
CA MET A 137 -6.70 -10.32 -4.24
C MET A 137 -7.35 -11.03 -3.05
N ALA A 138 -8.57 -10.67 -2.70
CA ALA A 138 -9.33 -11.31 -1.62
C ALA A 138 -9.56 -12.82 -1.88
N GLN A 139 -9.90 -13.18 -3.13
CA GLN A 139 -10.07 -14.59 -3.52
C GLN A 139 -8.77 -15.41 -3.38
N LEU A 140 -7.62 -14.82 -3.71
CA LEU A 140 -6.33 -15.51 -3.58
C LEU A 140 -5.90 -15.69 -2.13
N SER A 141 -6.28 -14.80 -1.23
CA SER A 141 -5.96 -14.89 0.19
C SER A 141 -6.71 -16.01 0.93
N GLY A 142 -7.80 -16.54 0.38
CA GLY A 142 -8.58 -17.63 0.95
C GLY A 142 -7.93 -19.01 0.84
N GLY A 143 -6.83 -19.18 0.09
CA GLY A 143 -6.28 -20.50 -0.24
C GLY A 143 -4.86 -20.81 0.24
N GLY A 144 -4.08 -19.86 0.77
CA GLY A 144 -2.66 -20.13 1.05
C GLY A 144 -1.93 -19.12 1.94
N GLY A 145 -2.65 -18.33 2.71
CA GLY A 145 -2.08 -17.25 3.51
C GLY A 145 -2.01 -15.92 2.75
N PRO A 146 -1.83 -14.79 3.46
CA PRO A 146 -1.77 -13.48 2.83
C PRO A 146 -0.51 -13.37 1.97
N SER A 147 -0.66 -12.85 0.75
CA SER A 147 0.49 -12.45 -0.07
C SER A 147 1.31 -11.38 0.63
N GLU A 148 2.56 -11.18 0.20
CA GLU A 148 3.41 -10.13 0.76
C GLU A 148 2.77 -8.74 0.62
N PHE A 149 2.11 -8.47 -0.50
CA PHE A 149 1.33 -7.26 -0.70
C PHE A 149 0.21 -7.11 0.35
N MET A 150 -0.55 -8.17 0.59
CA MET A 150 -1.63 -8.17 1.58
C MET A 150 -1.14 -8.07 3.03
N SER A 151 0.10 -8.46 3.32
CA SER A 151 0.69 -8.31 4.65
C SER A 151 1.05 -6.87 4.98
N THR A 152 1.41 -6.08 3.98
CA THR A 152 1.72 -4.65 4.11
C THR A 152 0.50 -3.76 3.85
N HIS A 153 -0.43 -4.20 3.00
CA HIS A 153 -1.67 -3.52 2.61
C HIS A 153 -2.88 -4.40 2.94
N PRO A 154 -3.31 -4.45 4.21
CA PRO A 154 -4.40 -5.34 4.60
C PRO A 154 -5.68 -5.03 3.83
N SER A 155 -6.22 -6.05 3.17
CA SER A 155 -7.54 -5.97 2.56
C SER A 155 -8.61 -6.26 3.62
N ASN A 156 -9.73 -5.57 3.50
CA ASN A 156 -10.98 -5.92 4.17
C ASN A 156 -12.15 -5.59 3.22
N GLU A 157 -13.30 -6.17 3.49
CA GLU A 157 -14.53 -5.89 2.73
C GLU A 157 -14.84 -4.38 2.69
N THR A 158 -14.52 -3.66 3.77
CA THR A 158 -14.69 -2.22 3.89
C THR A 158 -13.97 -1.44 2.79
N ARG A 159 -12.77 -1.88 2.35
CA ARG A 159 -12.02 -1.20 1.27
C ARG A 159 -12.75 -1.32 -0.07
N ILE A 160 -13.26 -2.50 -0.38
CA ILE A 160 -14.05 -2.74 -1.60
C ILE A 160 -15.32 -1.89 -1.59
N ASP A 161 -16.01 -1.82 -0.46
CA ASP A 161 -17.21 -1.00 -0.32
C ASP A 161 -16.90 0.50 -0.46
N GLN A 162 -15.82 0.98 0.12
CA GLN A 162 -15.36 2.36 -0.03
C GLN A 162 -15.03 2.68 -1.48
N LEU A 163 -14.28 1.82 -2.18
CA LEU A 163 -13.99 1.99 -3.60
C LEU A 163 -15.28 2.09 -4.43
N LYS A 164 -16.28 1.26 -4.13
CA LYS A 164 -17.59 1.33 -4.78
C LYS A 164 -18.32 2.65 -4.49
N GLN A 165 -18.19 3.20 -3.28
CA GLN A 165 -18.78 4.50 -2.91
C GLN A 165 -18.13 5.67 -3.67
N TRP A 166 -16.80 5.64 -3.91
CA TRP A 166 -16.08 6.69 -4.62
C TRP A 166 -16.13 6.53 -6.15
N MET A 167 -16.62 5.38 -6.63
CA MET A 167 -16.66 5.06 -8.05
C MET A 167 -17.38 6.11 -8.91
N PRO A 168 -18.53 6.71 -8.50
CA PRO A 168 -19.20 7.74 -9.31
C PRO A 168 -18.30 8.95 -9.58
N GLU A 169 -17.52 9.40 -8.59
CA GLU A 169 -16.58 10.52 -8.73
C GLU A 169 -15.43 10.14 -9.70
N ALA A 170 -14.80 9.01 -9.50
CA ALA A 170 -13.73 8.51 -10.34
C ALA A 170 -14.18 8.30 -11.80
N MET A 171 -15.38 7.77 -12.00
CA MET A 171 -15.98 7.62 -13.32
C MET A 171 -16.25 8.95 -14.00
N GLY A 172 -16.66 9.99 -13.27
CA GLY A 172 -16.81 11.33 -13.80
C GLY A 172 -15.52 11.90 -14.35
N ILE A 173 -14.40 11.72 -13.62
CA ILE A 173 -13.05 12.11 -14.07
C ILE A 173 -12.67 11.31 -15.30
N PHE A 174 -12.77 9.99 -15.27
CA PHE A 174 -12.43 9.10 -16.38
C PHE A 174 -13.17 9.46 -17.66
N GLN A 175 -14.49 9.66 -17.59
CA GLN A 175 -15.32 10.05 -18.74
C GLN A 175 -14.92 11.41 -19.32
N SER A 176 -14.59 12.38 -18.48
CA SER A 176 -14.12 13.70 -18.92
C SER A 176 -12.79 13.61 -19.66
N LYS A 177 -11.88 12.74 -19.24
CA LYS A 177 -10.60 12.48 -19.93
C LYS A 177 -10.80 11.80 -21.29
N GLN A 178 -11.68 10.80 -21.35
CA GLN A 178 -12.02 10.15 -22.62
C GLN A 178 -12.63 11.15 -23.63
N ALA A 179 -13.53 12.01 -23.17
CA ALA A 179 -14.11 13.05 -24.01
C ALA A 179 -13.05 14.06 -24.53
N ALA A 180 -12.13 14.48 -23.65
CA ALA A 180 -11.03 15.38 -24.02
C ALA A 180 -10.08 14.75 -25.04
N GLN A 181 -9.76 13.45 -24.89
CA GLN A 181 -8.93 12.72 -25.87
C GLN A 181 -9.64 12.57 -27.23
N ALA A 182 -10.96 12.38 -27.21
CA ALA A 182 -11.74 12.29 -28.45
C ALA A 182 -11.79 13.63 -29.24
N LEU A 183 -11.59 14.76 -28.55
CA LEU A 183 -11.54 16.10 -29.14
C LEU A 183 -10.11 16.53 -29.55
N ALA A 184 -9.10 15.68 -29.35
CA ALA A 184 -7.73 15.97 -29.76
C ALA A 184 -7.70 16.22 -31.31
N LEU A 185 -6.95 17.26 -31.70
CA LEU A 185 -6.81 17.62 -33.13
C LEU A 185 -6.21 16.45 -33.92
N PRO A 186 -6.68 16.21 -35.15
CA PRO A 186 -6.08 15.22 -35.99
C PRO A 186 -4.63 15.59 -36.30
N THR A 187 -3.74 14.61 -36.22
CA THR A 187 -2.33 14.79 -36.62
C THR A 187 -2.27 15.28 -38.05
N LEU A 188 -1.76 16.50 -38.24
CA LEU A 188 -1.42 17.00 -39.58
C LEU A 188 -0.35 16.06 -40.16
N ARG A 189 -0.68 15.45 -41.29
CA ARG A 189 0.27 14.65 -42.07
C ARG A 189 1.18 15.56 -42.90
#